data_7e3a740d8e6dfb951509e03f5d77d0e9
#
_entry.id   7e3a740d8e6dfb951509e03f5d77d0e9
#
_cell.length_a   1.000
_cell.length_b   1.000
_cell.length_c   1.000
_cell.angle_alpha   90.00
_cell.angle_beta   90.00
_cell.angle_gamma   90.00
#
_symmetry.space_group_name_H-M   'P 1'
#
loop_
_entity.id
_entity.type
_entity.pdbx_description
1 polymer ?
#
loop_
_entity_poly.entity_id
_entity_poly.type
_entity_poly.pdbx_seq_one_letter_code
_entity_poly.pdbx_strand_id
1 'polypeptide(L)'
;MIESKGHALVTLVAPPPIPRAAGSLPFLGHAVQLLRDNLGFIAALRTTYGPLVEITLQPGTRTLVVQDPGLVRTMLTDLGPGLDKGRFFEKMGQLLGDSVVTAAGQTHVRRRRQLQPAFARERIAGYVDTMRGEAEAAVDGWAPGAVLDVREAMVGLSLDMLAKTVFAGSLDDTAFRRLRADLSVVMNGVGARVMLPDWVERLPLPANRRFTAARDAVRATVEGAVTRLQASGHDTGDMLSLLLRTTDEETGRPLSGHEISSEILTLAVAGTETTASVLSWVLYELARHPEAESRVLAELGDVLGDRPVTFGDLGRLPYLGRVLDETLRLHHTGWLVTRRTVTETRLGPWTLPAGTELAYCQHALHRDPLLFPDPLAFDPDRWLDDSRPRPSGAFLPFGAGKHKCIGDRFALTELLTAVATIVRRVRLELPAGRTVRPVAAATVRPRTLLMTVRPRTGAPPRRGA
;
A
#
# COMPACT_ATOMS: atom_id res chain seq x y z
N MET A 1 -36.99 -44.18 -36.65
CA MET A 1 -35.56 -43.84 -36.39
C MET A 1 -35.52 -42.78 -35.31
N ILE A 2 -35.22 -43.18 -34.09
CA ILE A 2 -35.11 -42.28 -32.92
C ILE A 2 -33.61 -42.21 -32.62
N GLU A 3 -33.00 -41.07 -32.94
CA GLU A 3 -31.59 -40.81 -32.60
C GLU A 3 -31.46 -40.59 -31.09
N SER A 4 -30.77 -41.51 -30.45
CA SER A 4 -30.32 -41.41 -29.04
C SER A 4 -29.19 -40.37 -28.94
N LYS A 5 -29.53 -39.22 -28.38
CA LYS A 5 -28.49 -38.23 -27.96
C LYS A 5 -27.72 -38.79 -26.78
N GLY A 6 -26.50 -39.24 -27.05
CA GLY A 6 -25.56 -39.64 -26.01
C GLY A 6 -25.26 -38.48 -25.07
N HIS A 7 -25.71 -38.57 -23.83
CA HIS A 7 -25.29 -37.72 -22.74
C HIS A 7 -23.85 -38.13 -22.35
N ALA A 8 -22.87 -37.33 -22.72
CA ALA A 8 -21.52 -37.49 -22.19
C ALA A 8 -21.57 -37.33 -20.66
N LEU A 9 -21.37 -38.42 -19.94
CA LEU A 9 -21.13 -38.41 -18.49
C LEU A 9 -19.83 -37.65 -18.24
N VAL A 10 -19.93 -36.38 -17.85
CA VAL A 10 -18.80 -35.65 -17.28
C VAL A 10 -18.50 -36.34 -15.96
N THR A 11 -17.48 -37.17 -15.95
CA THR A 11 -16.96 -37.78 -14.73
C THR A 11 -16.48 -36.63 -13.85
N LEU A 12 -17.23 -36.32 -12.80
CA LEU A 12 -16.83 -35.37 -11.75
C LEU A 12 -15.62 -35.98 -11.02
N VAL A 13 -14.43 -35.65 -11.50
CA VAL A 13 -13.19 -35.97 -10.76
C VAL A 13 -13.22 -35.16 -9.47
N ALA A 14 -13.16 -35.85 -8.33
CA ALA A 14 -13.10 -35.19 -7.04
C ALA A 14 -11.90 -34.20 -7.01
N PRO A 15 -12.07 -33.00 -6.45
CA PRO A 15 -11.00 -32.05 -6.39
C PRO A 15 -9.80 -32.64 -5.62
N PRO A 16 -8.56 -32.32 -6.03
CA PRO A 16 -7.41 -32.79 -5.30
C PRO A 16 -7.46 -32.26 -3.84
N PRO A 17 -7.01 -33.06 -2.86
CA PRO A 17 -6.97 -32.62 -1.48
C PRO A 17 -6.04 -31.40 -1.35
N ILE A 18 -6.44 -30.42 -0.53
CA ILE A 18 -5.61 -29.24 -0.27
C ILE A 18 -4.45 -29.69 0.64
N PRO A 19 -3.19 -29.59 0.19
CA PRO A 19 -2.04 -29.99 1.01
C PRO A 19 -1.88 -29.07 2.21
N ARG A 20 -1.34 -29.62 3.30
CA ARG A 20 -0.93 -28.87 4.49
C ARG A 20 0.56 -28.65 4.49
N ALA A 21 0.99 -27.43 4.75
CA ALA A 21 2.41 -27.14 4.89
C ALA A 21 3.00 -27.88 6.11
N ALA A 22 4.20 -28.42 5.95
CA ALA A 22 4.93 -29.08 7.03
C ALA A 22 5.46 -28.05 8.07
N GLY A 23 5.77 -28.54 9.27
CA GLY A 23 6.40 -27.72 10.32
C GLY A 23 5.44 -26.91 11.20
N SER A 24 4.15 -27.18 11.12
CA SER A 24 3.17 -26.62 12.08
C SER A 24 3.40 -27.21 13.46
N LEU A 25 3.58 -26.33 14.47
CA LEU A 25 3.74 -26.70 15.87
C LEU A 25 2.39 -26.67 16.61
N PRO A 26 2.17 -27.53 17.63
CA PRO A 26 1.01 -27.41 18.50
C PRO A 26 0.92 -26.00 19.08
N PHE A 27 -0.27 -25.42 19.14
CA PHE A 27 -0.58 -24.07 19.63
C PHE A 27 0.09 -22.89 18.88
N LEU A 28 1.23 -23.09 18.23
CA LEU A 28 1.97 -22.02 17.54
C LEU A 28 1.75 -22.02 16.01
N GLY A 29 1.21 -23.08 15.45
CA GLY A 29 1.09 -23.20 14.00
C GLY A 29 2.45 -23.01 13.31
N HIS A 30 2.50 -22.18 12.28
CA HIS A 30 3.71 -21.83 11.53
C HIS A 30 4.37 -20.54 12.03
N ALA A 31 4.05 -20.08 13.26
CA ALA A 31 4.58 -18.82 13.79
C ALA A 31 6.13 -18.78 13.79
N VAL A 32 6.80 -19.91 14.08
CA VAL A 32 8.28 -19.98 14.12
C VAL A 32 8.87 -19.74 12.73
N GLN A 33 8.32 -20.35 11.67
CA GLN A 33 8.76 -20.15 10.28
C GLN A 33 8.52 -18.71 9.85
N LEU A 34 7.35 -18.17 10.15
CA LEU A 34 6.97 -16.79 9.83
C LEU A 34 7.83 -15.75 10.57
N LEU A 35 8.22 -16.01 11.82
CA LEU A 35 9.10 -15.12 12.57
C LEU A 35 10.56 -15.17 12.09
N ARG A 36 11.02 -16.34 11.60
CA ARG A 36 12.39 -16.50 11.09
C ARG A 36 12.57 -15.90 9.70
N ASP A 37 11.69 -16.23 8.78
CA ASP A 37 11.71 -15.79 7.38
C ASP A 37 10.32 -15.90 6.78
N ASN A 38 9.49 -14.89 7.02
CA ASN A 38 8.11 -14.90 6.53
C ASN A 38 7.99 -14.84 5.00
N LEU A 39 8.84 -14.06 4.34
CA LEU A 39 8.80 -13.92 2.88
C LEU A 39 9.29 -15.19 2.19
N GLY A 40 10.42 -15.75 2.64
CA GLY A 40 10.97 -16.99 2.09
C GLY A 40 10.06 -18.19 2.36
N PHE A 41 9.49 -18.30 3.56
CA PHE A 41 8.53 -19.35 3.88
C PHE A 41 7.32 -19.33 2.93
N ILE A 42 6.65 -18.19 2.77
CA ILE A 42 5.50 -18.09 1.87
C ILE A 42 5.88 -18.32 0.40
N ALA A 43 7.02 -17.81 -0.04
CA ALA A 43 7.50 -18.03 -1.41
C ALA A 43 7.75 -19.52 -1.72
N ALA A 44 8.31 -20.27 -0.76
CA ALA A 44 8.59 -21.71 -0.93
C ALA A 44 7.32 -22.58 -1.00
N LEU A 45 6.18 -22.09 -0.50
CA LEU A 45 4.93 -22.88 -0.50
C LEU A 45 4.50 -23.29 -1.90
N ARG A 46 4.64 -22.42 -2.91
CA ARG A 46 4.22 -22.69 -4.29
C ARG A 46 4.99 -23.84 -4.91
N THR A 47 6.29 -23.82 -4.80
CA THR A 47 7.17 -24.85 -5.38
C THR A 47 7.03 -26.19 -4.67
N THR A 48 6.69 -26.17 -3.37
CA THR A 48 6.60 -27.37 -2.55
C THR A 48 5.21 -28.01 -2.60
N TYR A 49 4.14 -27.20 -2.60
CA TYR A 49 2.77 -27.68 -2.38
C TYR A 49 1.81 -27.33 -3.52
N GLY A 50 2.21 -26.47 -4.47
CA GLY A 50 1.39 -26.10 -5.62
C GLY A 50 0.52 -24.86 -5.40
N PRO A 51 -0.61 -24.74 -6.14
CA PRO A 51 -1.36 -23.48 -6.29
C PRO A 51 -2.18 -23.06 -5.08
N LEU A 52 -2.51 -23.98 -4.17
CA LEU A 52 -3.29 -23.75 -2.96
C LEU A 52 -2.76 -24.63 -1.83
N VAL A 53 -2.44 -24.02 -0.69
CA VAL A 53 -1.86 -24.74 0.46
C VAL A 53 -2.42 -24.23 1.77
N GLU A 54 -2.67 -25.16 2.72
CA GLU A 54 -3.14 -24.82 4.07
C GLU A 54 -1.94 -24.53 4.98
N ILE A 55 -1.98 -23.38 5.66
CA ILE A 55 -1.08 -23.03 6.77
C ILE A 55 -1.89 -22.65 8.01
N THR A 56 -1.24 -22.61 9.17
CA THR A 56 -1.80 -22.09 10.42
C THR A 56 -1.07 -20.79 10.77
N LEU A 57 -1.71 -19.65 10.56
CA LEU A 57 -1.14 -18.33 10.91
C LEU A 57 -1.27 -18.03 12.39
N GLN A 58 -2.38 -18.41 13.00
CA GLN A 58 -2.70 -18.24 14.41
C GLN A 58 -3.25 -19.55 14.98
N PRO A 59 -3.14 -19.79 16.29
CA PRO A 59 -3.69 -20.99 16.91
C PRO A 59 -5.19 -21.20 16.54
N GLY A 60 -5.51 -22.39 16.05
CA GLY A 60 -6.86 -22.75 15.64
C GLY A 60 -7.38 -22.13 14.36
N THR A 61 -6.61 -21.27 13.68
CA THR A 61 -7.03 -20.63 12.42
C THR A 61 -6.32 -21.25 11.23
N ARG A 62 -7.06 -21.95 10.40
CA ARG A 62 -6.59 -22.44 9.11
C ARG A 62 -6.66 -21.33 8.09
N THR A 63 -5.58 -21.11 7.36
CA THR A 63 -5.52 -20.14 6.29
C THR A 63 -5.06 -20.83 5.01
N LEU A 64 -5.81 -20.67 3.94
CA LEU A 64 -5.45 -21.19 2.62
C LEU A 64 -4.66 -20.11 1.87
N VAL A 65 -3.40 -20.39 1.59
CA VAL A 65 -2.53 -19.50 0.80
C VAL A 65 -2.72 -19.83 -0.69
N VAL A 66 -3.24 -18.86 -1.42
CA VAL A 66 -3.48 -18.95 -2.87
C VAL A 66 -2.23 -18.47 -3.59
N GLN A 67 -1.59 -19.34 -4.35
CA GLN A 67 -0.31 -19.11 -5.00
C GLN A 67 -0.41 -19.07 -6.55
N ASP A 68 -1.57 -19.40 -7.11
CA ASP A 68 -1.81 -19.33 -8.55
C ASP A 68 -2.39 -17.96 -8.94
N PRO A 69 -1.83 -17.24 -9.94
CA PRO A 69 -2.29 -15.91 -10.32
C PRO A 69 -3.72 -15.89 -10.84
N GLY A 70 -4.18 -16.93 -11.54
CA GLY A 70 -5.54 -17.05 -12.03
C GLY A 70 -6.54 -17.22 -10.87
N LEU A 71 -6.21 -18.06 -9.88
CA LEU A 71 -7.02 -18.22 -8.67
C LEU A 71 -7.03 -16.94 -7.82
N VAL A 72 -5.88 -16.24 -7.70
CA VAL A 72 -5.82 -14.94 -7.01
C VAL A 72 -6.71 -13.93 -7.70
N ARG A 73 -6.65 -13.85 -9.03
CA ARG A 73 -7.53 -12.96 -9.78
C ARG A 73 -9.01 -13.29 -9.54
N THR A 74 -9.39 -14.57 -9.71
CA THR A 74 -10.76 -15.03 -9.47
C THR A 74 -11.23 -14.66 -8.06
N MET A 75 -10.39 -14.92 -7.05
CA MET A 75 -10.68 -14.54 -5.67
C MET A 75 -10.94 -13.04 -5.50
N LEU A 76 -10.18 -12.18 -6.17
CA LEU A 76 -10.29 -10.73 -6.00
C LEU A 76 -11.42 -10.09 -6.81
N THR A 77 -11.73 -10.64 -8.00
CA THR A 77 -12.72 -10.08 -8.94
C THR A 77 -14.06 -10.81 -8.90
N ASP A 78 -14.06 -12.09 -9.25
CA ASP A 78 -15.29 -12.83 -9.54
C ASP A 78 -16.02 -13.24 -8.25
N LEU A 79 -15.25 -13.61 -7.22
CA LEU A 79 -15.78 -14.01 -5.92
C LEU A 79 -15.99 -12.82 -4.96
N GLY A 80 -15.68 -11.61 -5.40
CA GLY A 80 -15.74 -10.41 -4.57
C GLY A 80 -16.99 -10.26 -3.70
N PRO A 81 -18.23 -10.48 -4.16
CA PRO A 81 -19.44 -10.38 -3.33
C PRO A 81 -19.48 -11.40 -2.18
N GLY A 82 -18.95 -12.60 -2.39
CA GLY A 82 -18.90 -13.67 -1.39
C GLY A 82 -17.70 -13.63 -0.44
N LEU A 83 -16.79 -12.65 -0.59
CA LEU A 83 -15.59 -12.54 0.22
C LEU A 83 -15.54 -11.24 1.00
N ASP A 84 -15.08 -11.33 2.24
CA ASP A 84 -14.73 -10.21 3.10
C ASP A 84 -13.21 -10.07 3.25
N LYS A 85 -12.75 -9.00 3.93
CA LYS A 85 -11.32 -8.69 4.09
C LYS A 85 -10.60 -9.60 5.07
N GLY A 86 -11.30 -10.23 6.01
CA GLY A 86 -10.75 -11.13 7.01
C GLY A 86 -10.23 -10.44 8.28
N ARG A 87 -9.71 -11.25 9.22
CA ARG A 87 -9.42 -10.85 10.61
C ARG A 87 -8.42 -9.69 10.76
N PHE A 88 -7.45 -9.60 9.86
CA PHE A 88 -6.48 -8.50 9.89
C PHE A 88 -7.17 -7.12 9.82
N PHE A 89 -8.11 -6.97 8.91
CA PHE A 89 -8.84 -5.71 8.73
C PHE A 89 -9.88 -5.46 9.82
N GLU A 90 -10.48 -6.51 10.36
CA GLU A 90 -11.35 -6.41 11.55
C GLU A 90 -10.57 -5.81 12.72
N LYS A 91 -9.36 -6.32 12.96
CA LYS A 91 -8.48 -5.80 14.01
C LYS A 91 -8.05 -4.36 13.77
N MET A 92 -7.73 -4.00 12.54
CA MET A 92 -7.48 -2.60 12.19
C MET A 92 -8.71 -1.72 12.48
N GLY A 93 -9.91 -2.18 12.19
CA GLY A 93 -11.16 -1.46 12.48
C GLY A 93 -11.36 -1.20 13.99
N GLN A 94 -11.04 -2.17 14.83
CA GLN A 94 -11.07 -1.99 16.29
C GLN A 94 -10.08 -0.91 16.76
N LEU A 95 -8.92 -0.80 16.12
CA LEU A 95 -7.88 0.15 16.48
C LEU A 95 -8.16 1.57 15.95
N LEU A 96 -8.58 1.69 14.69
CA LEU A 96 -8.65 2.96 13.97
C LEU A 96 -10.09 3.45 13.73
N GLY A 97 -11.08 2.57 13.83
CA GLY A 97 -12.48 2.82 13.50
C GLY A 97 -12.87 2.29 12.11
N ASP A 98 -14.17 2.40 11.81
CA ASP A 98 -14.73 1.99 10.52
C ASP A 98 -14.37 3.00 9.42
N SER A 99 -13.74 2.48 8.38
CA SER A 99 -13.27 3.26 7.23
C SER A 99 -13.39 2.44 5.93
N VAL A 100 -13.12 3.05 4.79
CA VAL A 100 -13.06 2.33 3.51
C VAL A 100 -12.08 1.15 3.53
N VAL A 101 -11.01 1.25 4.32
CA VAL A 101 -9.99 0.17 4.44
C VAL A 101 -10.47 -0.95 5.35
N THR A 102 -11.14 -0.64 6.45
CA THR A 102 -11.51 -1.59 7.50
C THR A 102 -12.92 -2.15 7.36
N ALA A 103 -13.84 -1.37 6.81
CA ALA A 103 -15.24 -1.77 6.64
C ALA A 103 -15.41 -2.94 5.66
N ALA A 104 -16.47 -3.70 5.88
CA ALA A 104 -16.87 -4.87 5.14
C ALA A 104 -18.22 -4.69 4.42
N GLY A 105 -18.56 -5.59 3.50
CA GLY A 105 -19.87 -5.70 2.87
C GLY A 105 -20.40 -4.37 2.29
N GLN A 106 -21.64 -4.05 2.55
CA GLN A 106 -22.31 -2.83 2.04
C GLN A 106 -21.70 -1.53 2.65
N THR A 107 -21.24 -1.57 3.90
CA THR A 107 -20.56 -0.42 4.51
C THR A 107 -19.31 -0.02 3.72
N HIS A 108 -18.51 -1.01 3.27
CA HIS A 108 -17.38 -0.74 2.41
C HIS A 108 -17.79 -0.10 1.08
N VAL A 109 -18.83 -0.62 0.42
CA VAL A 109 -19.32 -0.08 -0.86
C VAL A 109 -19.74 1.38 -0.70
N ARG A 110 -20.51 1.68 0.34
CA ARG A 110 -20.97 3.04 0.68
C ARG A 110 -19.79 3.97 0.94
N ARG A 111 -18.86 3.58 1.83
CA ARG A 111 -17.66 4.37 2.14
C ARG A 111 -16.82 4.64 0.90
N ARG A 112 -16.63 3.62 0.06
CA ARG A 112 -15.87 3.78 -1.18
C ARG A 112 -16.50 4.79 -2.12
N ARG A 113 -17.83 4.78 -2.30
CA ARG A 113 -18.54 5.78 -3.13
C ARG A 113 -18.36 7.19 -2.57
N GLN A 114 -18.47 7.35 -1.26
CA GLN A 114 -18.30 8.64 -0.59
C GLN A 114 -16.88 9.20 -0.74
N LEU A 115 -15.84 8.36 -0.70
CA LEU A 115 -14.46 8.80 -0.81
C LEU A 115 -13.98 8.94 -2.26
N GLN A 116 -14.58 8.22 -3.21
CA GLN A 116 -14.13 8.18 -4.61
C GLN A 116 -13.93 9.58 -5.23
N PRO A 117 -14.78 10.60 -4.99
CA PRO A 117 -14.59 11.95 -5.52
C PRO A 117 -13.28 12.61 -5.09
N ALA A 118 -12.78 12.31 -3.87
CA ALA A 118 -11.50 12.86 -3.38
C ALA A 118 -10.29 12.31 -4.15
N PHE A 119 -10.45 11.16 -4.79
CA PHE A 119 -9.43 10.50 -5.61
C PHE A 119 -9.70 10.64 -7.12
N ALA A 120 -10.57 11.56 -7.53
CA ALA A 120 -10.81 11.88 -8.93
C ALA A 120 -9.57 12.53 -9.55
N ARG A 121 -9.38 12.32 -10.87
CA ARG A 121 -8.19 12.78 -11.61
C ARG A 121 -7.94 14.29 -11.45
N GLU A 122 -9.00 15.07 -11.53
CA GLU A 122 -8.97 16.54 -11.46
C GLU A 122 -8.51 17.00 -10.06
N ARG A 123 -8.93 16.29 -9.01
CA ARG A 123 -8.50 16.57 -7.63
C ARG A 123 -7.04 16.20 -7.41
N ILE A 124 -6.64 15.02 -7.88
CA ILE A 124 -5.23 14.58 -7.80
C ILE A 124 -4.33 15.56 -8.55
N ALA A 125 -4.75 16.08 -9.69
CA ALA A 125 -4.00 17.10 -10.43
C ALA A 125 -3.74 18.36 -9.58
N GLY A 126 -4.71 18.78 -8.79
CA GLY A 126 -4.57 19.92 -7.87
C GLY A 126 -3.61 19.66 -6.70
N TYR A 127 -3.30 18.41 -6.38
CA TYR A 127 -2.40 18.08 -5.26
C TYR A 127 -0.92 18.04 -5.67
N VAL A 128 -0.60 17.99 -6.96
CA VAL A 128 0.79 17.85 -7.45
C VAL A 128 1.70 18.98 -7.00
N ASP A 129 1.21 20.22 -6.98
CA ASP A 129 2.00 21.36 -6.51
C ASP A 129 2.35 21.25 -5.02
N THR A 130 1.41 20.76 -4.19
CA THR A 130 1.66 20.46 -2.79
C THR A 130 2.69 19.34 -2.65
N MET A 131 2.52 18.22 -3.36
CA MET A 131 3.45 17.08 -3.33
C MET A 131 4.86 17.50 -3.76
N ARG A 132 4.98 18.26 -4.84
CA ARG A 132 6.25 18.80 -5.31
C ARG A 132 6.89 19.72 -4.27
N GLY A 133 6.13 20.66 -3.72
CA GLY A 133 6.61 21.59 -2.72
C GLY A 133 7.17 20.90 -1.47
N GLU A 134 6.53 19.82 -1.01
CA GLU A 134 7.03 19.02 0.11
C GLU A 134 8.31 18.26 -0.24
N ALA A 135 8.39 17.70 -1.47
CA ALA A 135 9.62 17.05 -1.93
C ALA A 135 10.78 18.05 -2.05
N GLU A 136 10.54 19.25 -2.57
CA GLU A 136 11.51 20.34 -2.64
C GLU A 136 11.99 20.73 -1.24
N ALA A 137 11.07 20.97 -0.31
CA ALA A 137 11.39 21.35 1.07
C ALA A 137 12.18 20.25 1.80
N ALA A 138 11.84 18.98 1.59
CA ALA A 138 12.59 17.86 2.14
C ALA A 138 14.04 17.84 1.63
N VAL A 139 14.26 17.97 0.32
CA VAL A 139 15.59 17.99 -0.29
C VAL A 139 16.39 19.21 0.15
N ASP A 140 15.77 20.38 0.31
CA ASP A 140 16.43 21.60 0.82
C ASP A 140 16.99 21.40 2.24
N GLY A 141 16.33 20.58 3.04
CA GLY A 141 16.79 20.23 4.39
C GLY A 141 17.94 19.21 4.41
N TRP A 142 18.30 18.57 3.29
CA TRP A 142 19.37 17.57 3.27
C TRP A 142 20.74 18.20 3.03
N ALA A 143 21.60 18.17 4.06
CA ALA A 143 22.92 18.74 3.93
C ALA A 143 23.82 17.93 2.98
N PRO A 144 24.58 18.58 2.07
CA PRO A 144 25.54 17.90 1.23
C PRO A 144 26.56 17.09 2.04
N GLY A 145 26.81 15.85 1.66
CA GLY A 145 27.72 14.93 2.33
C GLY A 145 27.16 14.27 3.60
N ALA A 146 25.98 14.68 4.05
CA ALA A 146 25.34 14.02 5.21
C ALA A 146 24.89 12.60 4.88
N VAL A 147 24.90 11.74 5.89
CA VAL A 147 24.29 10.41 5.84
C VAL A 147 22.83 10.52 6.27
N LEU A 148 21.94 10.21 5.35
CA LEU A 148 20.49 10.27 5.53
C LEU A 148 19.94 8.86 5.76
N ASP A 149 19.10 8.66 6.76
CA ASP A 149 18.19 7.50 6.76
C ASP A 149 17.02 7.78 5.79
N VAL A 150 17.16 7.28 4.57
CA VAL A 150 16.20 7.50 3.49
C VAL A 150 14.82 6.98 3.85
N ARG A 151 14.73 5.85 4.58
CA ARG A 151 13.45 5.32 5.02
C ARG A 151 12.70 6.30 5.91
N GLU A 152 13.37 6.83 6.94
CA GLU A 152 12.75 7.79 7.85
C GLU A 152 12.41 9.11 7.13
N ALA A 153 13.29 9.56 6.23
CA ALA A 153 13.02 10.74 5.41
C ALA A 153 11.79 10.56 4.51
N MET A 154 11.62 9.39 3.87
CA MET A 154 10.46 9.12 3.01
C MET A 154 9.17 8.96 3.82
N VAL A 155 9.22 8.40 5.02
CA VAL A 155 8.04 8.36 5.93
C VAL A 155 7.62 9.79 6.29
N GLY A 156 8.57 10.66 6.65
CA GLY A 156 8.29 12.07 6.91
C GLY A 156 7.66 12.76 5.70
N LEU A 157 8.28 12.61 4.53
CA LEU A 157 7.82 13.21 3.28
C LEU A 157 6.40 12.76 2.88
N SER A 158 6.14 11.45 2.86
CA SER A 158 4.80 10.93 2.50
C SER A 158 3.74 11.38 3.51
N LEU A 159 4.06 11.44 4.79
CA LEU A 159 3.14 11.95 5.80
C LEU A 159 2.84 13.43 5.58
N ASP A 160 3.85 14.26 5.30
CA ASP A 160 3.69 15.70 5.07
C ASP A 160 2.86 15.96 3.79
N MET A 161 3.14 15.24 2.69
CA MET A 161 2.37 15.31 1.46
C MET A 161 0.89 14.96 1.69
N LEU A 162 0.62 13.84 2.37
CA LEU A 162 -0.75 13.43 2.65
C LEU A 162 -1.46 14.41 3.59
N ALA A 163 -0.83 14.77 4.69
CA ALA A 163 -1.45 15.65 5.69
C ALA A 163 -1.73 17.05 5.12
N LYS A 164 -0.83 17.61 4.30
CA LYS A 164 -1.09 18.88 3.61
C LYS A 164 -2.17 18.76 2.54
N THR A 165 -2.24 17.65 1.83
CA THR A 165 -3.33 17.39 0.88
C THR A 165 -4.69 17.32 1.57
N VAL A 166 -4.74 16.70 2.76
CA VAL A 166 -5.98 16.55 3.53
C VAL A 166 -6.40 17.84 4.22
N PHE A 167 -5.43 18.65 4.72
CA PHE A 167 -5.70 19.74 5.65
C PHE A 167 -5.17 21.12 5.22
N ALA A 168 -4.76 21.30 3.96
CA ALA A 168 -4.02 22.50 3.50
C ALA A 168 -4.61 23.84 3.93
N GLY A 169 -5.94 23.96 3.97
CA GLY A 169 -6.65 25.19 4.38
C GLY A 169 -7.39 25.06 5.71
N SER A 170 -7.35 23.91 6.36
CA SER A 170 -8.22 23.57 7.49
C SER A 170 -7.54 23.64 8.85
N LEU A 171 -6.19 23.65 8.89
CA LEU A 171 -5.39 23.68 10.12
C LEU A 171 -4.33 24.78 10.06
N ASP A 172 -4.10 25.45 11.20
CA ASP A 172 -2.92 26.30 11.38
C ASP A 172 -1.65 25.45 11.57
N ASP A 173 -0.47 26.07 11.43
CA ASP A 173 0.83 25.41 11.51
C ASP A 173 1.06 24.68 12.85
N THR A 174 0.49 25.18 13.94
CA THR A 174 0.68 24.57 15.26
C THR A 174 -0.16 23.31 15.40
N ALA A 175 -1.43 23.35 15.00
CA ALA A 175 -2.31 22.20 14.96
C ALA A 175 -1.78 21.14 13.98
N PHE A 176 -1.25 21.57 12.83
CA PHE A 176 -0.65 20.67 11.83
C PHE A 176 0.57 19.93 12.40
N ARG A 177 1.52 20.62 13.06
CA ARG A 177 2.69 19.96 13.67
C ARG A 177 2.29 18.95 14.75
N ARG A 178 1.28 19.27 15.57
CA ARG A 178 0.75 18.33 16.58
C ARG A 178 0.13 17.11 15.92
N LEU A 179 -0.77 17.32 14.95
CA LEU A 179 -1.41 16.25 14.19
C LEU A 179 -0.37 15.30 13.57
N ARG A 180 0.67 15.85 12.94
CA ARG A 180 1.79 15.08 12.36
C ARG A 180 2.50 14.22 13.39
N ALA A 181 2.79 14.76 14.57
CA ALA A 181 3.43 14.02 15.66
C ALA A 181 2.54 12.86 16.16
N ASP A 182 1.25 13.12 16.34
CA ASP A 182 0.30 12.12 16.81
C ASP A 182 0.03 11.03 15.76
N LEU A 183 -0.11 11.39 14.48
CA LEU A 183 -0.20 10.43 13.38
C LEU A 183 1.03 9.52 13.33
N SER A 184 2.22 10.06 13.51
CA SER A 184 3.47 9.29 13.55
C SER A 184 3.46 8.24 14.67
N VAL A 185 2.93 8.57 15.86
CA VAL A 185 2.77 7.62 16.98
C VAL A 185 1.78 6.53 16.63
N VAL A 186 0.64 6.88 16.02
CA VAL A 186 -0.39 5.90 15.60
C VAL A 186 0.17 4.94 14.55
N MET A 187 0.81 5.46 13.51
CA MET A 187 1.39 4.64 12.43
C MET A 187 2.43 3.64 12.95
N ASN A 188 3.36 4.09 13.79
CA ASN A 188 4.37 3.22 14.39
C ASN A 188 3.77 2.19 15.35
N GLY A 189 2.61 2.48 15.93
CA GLY A 189 1.96 1.63 16.92
C GLY A 189 0.98 0.60 16.36
N VAL A 190 0.36 0.86 15.21
CA VAL A 190 -0.73 0.00 14.70
C VAL A 190 -0.26 -1.37 14.23
N GLY A 191 0.86 -1.44 13.52
CA GLY A 191 1.36 -2.69 12.95
C GLY A 191 1.62 -3.79 13.98
N ALA A 192 2.25 -3.43 15.11
CA ALA A 192 2.46 -4.36 16.21
C ALA A 192 1.14 -4.82 16.84
N ARG A 193 0.18 -3.91 17.03
CA ARG A 193 -1.10 -4.19 17.67
C ARG A 193 -2.01 -5.10 16.85
N VAL A 194 -2.02 -4.95 15.55
CA VAL A 194 -2.79 -5.86 14.68
C VAL A 194 -2.36 -7.31 14.84
N MET A 195 -1.10 -7.56 15.18
CA MET A 195 -0.55 -8.91 15.39
C MET A 195 -0.69 -9.43 16.81
N LEU A 196 -1.00 -8.58 17.79
CA LEU A 196 -1.13 -8.96 19.18
C LEU A 196 -2.56 -9.39 19.54
N PRO A 197 -2.72 -10.29 20.54
CA PRO A 197 -4.03 -10.60 21.11
C PRO A 197 -4.69 -9.37 21.74
N ASP A 198 -6.03 -9.30 21.71
CA ASP A 198 -6.82 -8.14 22.19
C ASP A 198 -6.58 -7.79 23.66
N TRP A 199 -6.32 -8.80 24.50
CA TRP A 199 -6.07 -8.57 25.91
C TRP A 199 -4.80 -7.76 26.19
N VAL A 200 -3.76 -7.86 25.30
CA VAL A 200 -2.51 -7.10 25.45
C VAL A 200 -2.78 -5.59 25.34
N GLU A 201 -3.71 -5.20 24.48
CA GLU A 201 -4.07 -3.78 24.28
C GLU A 201 -4.77 -3.16 25.49
N ARG A 202 -5.49 -4.00 26.27
CA ARG A 202 -6.19 -3.58 27.48
C ARG A 202 -5.24 -3.37 28.67
N LEU A 203 -4.00 -3.86 28.57
CA LEU A 203 -3.02 -3.67 29.63
C LEU A 203 -2.59 -2.18 29.70
N PRO A 204 -2.41 -1.64 30.90
CA PRO A 204 -2.06 -0.23 31.11
C PRO A 204 -0.57 0.04 30.85
N LEU A 205 -0.03 -0.51 29.76
CA LEU A 205 1.37 -0.32 29.37
C LEU A 205 1.60 1.12 28.83
N PRO A 206 2.78 1.72 29.07
CA PRO A 206 3.11 3.06 28.56
C PRO A 206 2.89 3.18 27.05
N ALA A 207 3.26 2.14 26.28
CA ALA A 207 3.07 2.11 24.82
C ALA A 207 1.58 2.13 24.43
N ASN A 208 0.71 1.44 25.17
CA ASN A 208 -0.74 1.43 24.91
C ASN A 208 -1.35 2.79 25.26
N ARG A 209 -0.98 3.39 26.39
CA ARG A 209 -1.45 4.71 26.80
C ARG A 209 -1.03 5.78 25.76
N ARG A 210 0.25 5.74 25.31
CA ARG A 210 0.75 6.68 24.30
C ARG A 210 0.00 6.55 22.96
N PHE A 211 -0.24 5.31 22.52
CA PHE A 211 -0.99 5.05 21.29
C PHE A 211 -2.43 5.57 21.38
N THR A 212 -3.15 5.24 22.47
CA THR A 212 -4.53 5.68 22.68
C THR A 212 -4.61 7.19 22.76
N ALA A 213 -3.73 7.85 23.53
CA ALA A 213 -3.70 9.29 23.65
C ALA A 213 -3.44 9.98 22.27
N ALA A 214 -2.49 9.47 21.49
CA ALA A 214 -2.21 10.03 20.16
C ALA A 214 -3.39 9.83 19.20
N ARG A 215 -4.00 8.63 19.18
CA ARG A 215 -5.20 8.36 18.37
C ARG A 215 -6.36 9.30 18.71
N ASP A 216 -6.61 9.49 20.01
CA ASP A 216 -7.71 10.31 20.49
C ASP A 216 -7.43 11.81 20.23
N ALA A 217 -6.14 12.24 20.30
CA ALA A 217 -5.73 13.59 19.92
C ALA A 217 -5.91 13.85 18.42
N VAL A 218 -5.58 12.88 17.55
CA VAL A 218 -5.87 12.99 16.10
C VAL A 218 -7.38 13.16 15.88
N ARG A 219 -8.21 12.34 16.52
CA ARG A 219 -9.68 12.45 16.41
C ARG A 219 -10.17 13.82 16.83
N ALA A 220 -9.77 14.29 18.00
CA ALA A 220 -10.16 15.61 18.50
C ALA A 220 -9.73 16.74 17.54
N THR A 221 -8.53 16.67 16.96
CA THR A 221 -8.04 17.67 16.00
C THR A 221 -8.89 17.68 14.74
N VAL A 222 -9.20 16.49 14.18
CA VAL A 222 -10.03 16.37 12.98
C VAL A 222 -11.46 16.83 13.24
N GLU A 223 -12.09 16.38 14.32
CA GLU A 223 -13.45 16.78 14.68
C GLU A 223 -13.55 18.28 14.95
N GLY A 224 -12.52 18.88 15.57
CA GLY A 224 -12.42 20.32 15.72
C GLY A 224 -12.29 21.06 14.38
N ALA A 225 -11.53 20.54 13.43
CA ALA A 225 -11.44 21.11 12.08
C ALA A 225 -12.77 21.00 11.32
N VAL A 226 -13.43 19.83 11.41
CA VAL A 226 -14.78 19.59 10.86
C VAL A 226 -15.77 20.62 11.40
N THR A 227 -15.83 20.81 12.70
CA THR A 227 -16.75 21.77 13.34
C THR A 227 -16.50 23.19 12.86
N ARG A 228 -15.24 23.63 12.77
CA ARG A 228 -14.88 24.97 12.27
C ARG A 228 -15.30 25.16 10.80
N LEU A 229 -15.02 24.18 9.94
CA LEU A 229 -15.39 24.25 8.52
C LEU A 229 -16.91 24.29 8.32
N GLN A 230 -17.65 23.50 9.09
CA GLN A 230 -19.12 23.52 9.07
C GLN A 230 -19.68 24.88 9.52
N ALA A 231 -19.12 25.49 10.56
CA ALA A 231 -19.52 26.78 11.06
C ALA A 231 -19.20 27.93 10.08
N SER A 232 -18.05 27.86 9.40
CA SER A 232 -17.64 28.91 8.44
C SER A 232 -18.33 28.80 7.08
N GLY A 233 -18.80 27.62 6.70
CA GLY A 233 -19.34 27.34 5.36
C GLY A 233 -18.29 27.47 4.23
N HIS A 234 -17.03 27.72 4.58
CA HIS A 234 -15.95 27.98 3.62
C HIS A 234 -15.43 26.70 2.98
N ASP A 235 -15.21 26.73 1.66
CA ASP A 235 -14.52 25.64 0.95
C ASP A 235 -13.03 25.95 0.90
N THR A 236 -12.24 25.21 1.65
CA THR A 236 -10.79 25.35 1.64
C THR A 236 -10.13 24.65 0.44
N GLY A 237 -10.91 23.91 -0.37
CA GLY A 237 -10.41 23.18 -1.55
C GLY A 237 -9.61 21.92 -1.22
N ASP A 238 -9.41 21.61 0.06
CA ASP A 238 -8.70 20.42 0.53
C ASP A 238 -9.61 19.17 0.59
N MET A 239 -9.00 18.01 0.87
CA MET A 239 -9.75 16.74 0.94
C MET A 239 -10.78 16.75 2.07
N LEU A 240 -10.50 17.39 3.21
CA LEU A 240 -11.41 17.46 4.34
C LEU A 240 -12.70 18.22 3.98
N SER A 241 -12.59 19.38 3.31
CA SER A 241 -13.75 20.14 2.82
C SER A 241 -14.61 19.33 1.87
N LEU A 242 -13.97 18.53 1.00
CA LEU A 242 -14.69 17.68 0.07
C LEU A 242 -15.44 16.56 0.79
N LEU A 243 -14.81 15.89 1.76
CA LEU A 243 -15.45 14.83 2.54
C LEU A 243 -16.66 15.33 3.32
N LEU A 244 -16.60 16.56 3.84
CA LEU A 244 -17.73 17.19 4.54
C LEU A 244 -18.97 17.43 3.66
N ARG A 245 -18.77 17.62 2.35
CA ARG A 245 -19.85 17.86 1.38
C ARG A 245 -20.37 16.60 0.75
N THR A 246 -19.66 15.49 0.90
CA THR A 246 -20.08 14.23 0.31
C THR A 246 -21.19 13.61 1.14
N THR A 247 -22.30 13.31 0.48
CA THR A 247 -23.45 12.64 1.07
C THR A 247 -23.56 11.20 0.57
N ASP A 248 -24.16 10.37 1.36
CA ASP A 248 -24.56 9.02 0.96
C ASP A 248 -25.72 9.10 -0.05
N GLU A 249 -25.57 8.45 -1.20
CA GLU A 249 -26.54 8.53 -2.30
C GLU A 249 -27.91 7.90 -1.95
N GLU A 250 -27.93 6.91 -1.04
CA GLU A 250 -29.15 6.21 -0.66
C GLU A 250 -29.88 6.91 0.48
N THR A 251 -29.15 7.48 1.44
CA THR A 251 -29.72 8.07 2.66
C THR A 251 -29.68 9.59 2.67
N GLY A 252 -28.95 10.24 1.77
CA GLY A 252 -28.70 11.69 1.77
C GLY A 252 -27.82 12.17 2.95
N ARG A 253 -27.34 11.26 3.80
CA ARG A 253 -26.64 11.58 5.04
C ARG A 253 -25.17 11.90 4.76
N PRO A 254 -24.64 13.04 5.25
CA PRO A 254 -23.22 13.33 5.20
C PRO A 254 -22.43 12.43 6.18
N LEU A 255 -21.10 12.36 5.98
CA LEU A 255 -20.20 11.76 6.95
C LEU A 255 -20.17 12.58 8.23
N SER A 256 -20.26 11.92 9.38
CA SER A 256 -20.06 12.56 10.69
C SER A 256 -18.57 12.87 10.92
N GLY A 257 -18.26 13.80 11.84
CA GLY A 257 -16.88 14.11 12.22
C GLY A 257 -16.10 12.86 12.68
N HIS A 258 -16.75 11.93 13.41
CA HIS A 258 -16.16 10.68 13.83
C HIS A 258 -15.86 9.75 12.65
N GLU A 259 -16.76 9.65 11.67
CA GLU A 259 -16.54 8.86 10.46
C GLU A 259 -15.39 9.43 9.64
N ILE A 260 -15.34 10.76 9.47
CA ILE A 260 -14.23 11.46 8.78
C ILE A 260 -12.91 11.22 9.51
N SER A 261 -12.87 11.32 10.84
CA SER A 261 -11.64 11.07 11.60
C SER A 261 -11.13 9.63 11.46
N SER A 262 -12.04 8.64 11.39
CA SER A 262 -11.68 7.25 11.13
C SER A 262 -11.13 7.03 9.72
N GLU A 263 -11.71 7.69 8.70
CA GLU A 263 -11.17 7.67 7.34
C GLU A 263 -9.75 8.28 7.29
N ILE A 264 -9.55 9.44 7.90
CA ILE A 264 -8.25 10.13 7.90
C ILE A 264 -7.18 9.33 8.63
N LEU A 265 -7.48 8.78 9.82
CA LEU A 265 -6.56 7.89 10.54
C LEU A 265 -6.14 6.70 9.68
N THR A 266 -7.09 6.09 9.01
CA THR A 266 -6.83 4.90 8.21
C THR A 266 -6.09 5.23 6.91
N LEU A 267 -6.43 6.34 6.25
CA LEU A 267 -5.71 6.83 5.07
C LEU A 267 -4.27 7.21 5.42
N ALA A 268 -4.04 7.83 6.58
CA ALA A 268 -2.68 8.15 7.03
C ALA A 268 -1.83 6.88 7.22
N VAL A 269 -2.39 5.86 7.88
CA VAL A 269 -1.68 4.59 8.07
C VAL A 269 -1.45 3.86 6.74
N ALA A 270 -2.49 3.77 5.90
CA ALA A 270 -2.41 3.02 4.65
C ALA A 270 -1.59 3.73 3.56
N GLY A 271 -1.67 5.05 3.49
CA GLY A 271 -1.02 5.86 2.44
C GLY A 271 0.45 6.17 2.74
N THR A 272 0.80 6.47 3.99
CA THR A 272 2.14 6.96 4.31
C THR A 272 3.19 5.84 4.25
N GLU A 273 3.01 4.76 5.02
CA GLU A 273 4.06 3.72 5.13
C GLU A 273 4.26 2.97 3.81
N THR A 274 3.19 2.73 3.06
CA THR A 274 3.27 2.05 1.75
C THR A 274 4.03 2.89 0.74
N THR A 275 3.67 4.16 0.56
CA THR A 275 4.33 5.07 -0.39
C THR A 275 5.78 5.34 0.00
N ALA A 276 6.05 5.60 1.29
CA ALA A 276 7.41 5.78 1.80
C ALA A 276 8.31 4.56 1.55
N SER A 277 7.75 3.34 1.69
CA SER A 277 8.49 2.12 1.39
C SER A 277 8.84 2.03 -0.09
N VAL A 278 7.91 2.33 -1.00
CA VAL A 278 8.17 2.34 -2.46
C VAL A 278 9.20 3.42 -2.80
N LEU A 279 9.06 4.65 -2.29
CA LEU A 279 10.04 5.72 -2.50
C LEU A 279 11.44 5.29 -2.07
N SER A 280 11.54 4.66 -0.88
CA SER A 280 12.81 4.17 -0.37
C SER A 280 13.44 3.12 -1.30
N TRP A 281 12.64 2.20 -1.81
CA TRP A 281 13.11 1.16 -2.72
C TRP A 281 13.46 1.70 -4.11
N VAL A 282 12.71 2.65 -4.65
CA VAL A 282 13.06 3.32 -5.92
C VAL A 282 14.42 4.00 -5.81
N LEU A 283 14.64 4.78 -4.75
CA LEU A 283 15.91 5.47 -4.54
C LEU A 283 17.06 4.48 -4.31
N TYR A 284 16.81 3.35 -3.64
CA TYR A 284 17.77 2.27 -3.48
C TYR A 284 18.13 1.62 -4.83
N GLU A 285 17.13 1.26 -5.65
CA GLU A 285 17.39 0.63 -6.95
C GLU A 285 18.09 1.57 -7.93
N LEU A 286 17.72 2.84 -7.97
CA LEU A 286 18.41 3.84 -8.80
C LEU A 286 19.87 4.03 -8.38
N ALA A 287 20.16 4.00 -7.07
CA ALA A 287 21.55 4.09 -6.61
C ALA A 287 22.38 2.85 -6.94
N ARG A 288 21.74 1.68 -7.10
CA ARG A 288 22.40 0.42 -7.50
C ARG A 288 22.56 0.25 -9.00
N HIS A 289 21.74 0.95 -9.78
CA HIS A 289 21.67 0.85 -11.24
C HIS A 289 21.89 2.22 -11.86
N PRO A 290 23.16 2.71 -11.95
CA PRO A 290 23.49 4.04 -12.48
C PRO A 290 23.01 4.27 -13.90
N GLU A 291 22.92 3.23 -14.73
CA GLU A 291 22.37 3.26 -16.08
C GLU A 291 20.87 3.58 -16.06
N ALA A 292 20.10 3.01 -15.13
CA ALA A 292 18.69 3.33 -14.97
C ALA A 292 18.50 4.76 -14.43
N GLU A 293 19.33 5.19 -13.47
CA GLU A 293 19.31 6.57 -12.97
C GLU A 293 19.60 7.57 -14.10
N SER A 294 20.60 7.29 -14.95
CA SER A 294 20.95 8.15 -16.09
C SER A 294 19.83 8.27 -17.11
N ARG A 295 19.12 7.17 -17.40
CA ARG A 295 17.95 7.18 -18.30
C ARG A 295 16.77 7.97 -17.72
N VAL A 296 16.50 7.84 -16.40
CA VAL A 296 15.49 8.67 -15.72
C VAL A 296 15.84 10.14 -15.83
N LEU A 297 17.11 10.51 -15.59
CA LEU A 297 17.54 11.91 -15.69
C LEU A 297 17.46 12.46 -17.12
N ALA A 298 17.82 11.67 -18.14
CA ALA A 298 17.66 12.05 -19.54
C ALA A 298 16.19 12.31 -19.88
N GLU A 299 15.29 11.38 -19.52
CA GLU A 299 13.84 11.56 -19.71
C GLU A 299 13.32 12.82 -19.02
N LEU A 300 13.71 13.05 -17.76
CA LEU A 300 13.32 14.25 -17.03
C LEU A 300 13.87 15.53 -17.65
N GLY A 301 15.12 15.50 -18.19
CA GLY A 301 15.71 16.62 -18.92
C GLY A 301 14.94 16.94 -20.20
N ASP A 302 14.62 15.92 -20.98
CA ASP A 302 13.89 16.06 -22.25
C ASP A 302 12.45 16.58 -22.05
N VAL A 303 11.77 16.11 -20.99
CA VAL A 303 10.36 16.46 -20.74
C VAL A 303 10.22 17.79 -20.01
N LEU A 304 11.08 18.05 -19.03
CA LEU A 304 10.94 19.19 -18.11
C LEU A 304 11.88 20.35 -18.41
N GLY A 305 13.05 20.10 -19.00
CA GLY A 305 14.12 21.10 -19.00
C GLY A 305 14.41 21.55 -17.57
N ASP A 306 14.47 22.87 -17.32
CA ASP A 306 14.73 23.42 -15.98
C ASP A 306 13.47 23.65 -15.13
N ARG A 307 12.28 23.53 -15.72
CA ARG A 307 11.03 23.77 -14.99
C ARG A 307 10.66 22.64 -14.03
N PRO A 308 9.91 22.95 -12.98
CA PRO A 308 9.41 21.93 -12.07
C PRO A 308 8.37 21.01 -12.75
N VAL A 309 8.24 19.79 -12.23
CA VAL A 309 7.26 18.81 -12.70
C VAL A 309 5.83 19.28 -12.39
N THR A 310 4.92 19.04 -13.33
CA THR A 310 3.48 19.30 -13.22
C THR A 310 2.69 18.02 -13.47
N PHE A 311 1.40 18.01 -13.13
CA PHE A 311 0.53 16.86 -13.41
C PHE A 311 0.52 16.45 -14.89
N GLY A 312 0.54 17.44 -15.81
CA GLY A 312 0.54 17.19 -17.26
C GLY A 312 1.80 16.47 -17.76
N ASP A 313 2.89 16.52 -17.02
CA ASP A 313 4.14 15.88 -17.40
C ASP A 313 4.21 14.41 -17.01
N LEU A 314 3.50 14.00 -15.98
CA LEU A 314 3.60 12.65 -15.40
C LEU A 314 3.33 11.55 -16.44
N GLY A 315 2.37 11.77 -17.34
CA GLY A 315 2.08 10.86 -18.46
C GLY A 315 3.15 10.83 -19.56
N ARG A 316 4.12 11.75 -19.52
CA ARG A 316 5.24 11.87 -20.48
C ARG A 316 6.55 11.30 -19.91
N LEU A 317 6.48 10.61 -18.78
CA LEU A 317 7.62 9.97 -18.09
C LEU A 317 7.49 8.44 -18.13
N PRO A 318 7.41 7.81 -19.32
CA PRO A 318 7.17 6.37 -19.42
C PRO A 318 8.31 5.52 -18.85
N TYR A 319 9.57 5.96 -18.92
CA TYR A 319 10.68 5.21 -18.34
C TYR A 319 10.65 5.25 -16.80
N LEU A 320 10.41 6.41 -16.21
CA LEU A 320 10.21 6.52 -14.77
C LEU A 320 8.98 5.69 -14.31
N GLY A 321 7.93 5.65 -15.12
CA GLY A 321 6.79 4.75 -14.88
C GLY A 321 7.20 3.28 -14.79
N ARG A 322 8.03 2.80 -15.75
CA ARG A 322 8.55 1.42 -15.74
C ARG A 322 9.49 1.14 -14.55
N VAL A 323 10.30 2.13 -14.16
CA VAL A 323 11.12 2.05 -12.94
C VAL A 323 10.25 1.82 -11.70
N LEU A 324 9.11 2.53 -11.60
CA LEU A 324 8.16 2.35 -10.51
C LEU A 324 7.48 0.97 -10.55
N ASP A 325 7.03 0.51 -11.73
CA ASP A 325 6.40 -0.79 -11.88
C ASP A 325 7.38 -1.92 -11.51
N GLU A 326 8.64 -1.83 -11.93
CA GLU A 326 9.65 -2.81 -11.57
C GLU A 326 10.00 -2.79 -10.08
N THR A 327 10.03 -1.60 -9.48
CA THR A 327 10.18 -1.47 -8.03
C THR A 327 9.00 -2.07 -7.29
N LEU A 328 7.77 -1.79 -7.72
CA LEU A 328 6.55 -2.38 -7.16
C LEU A 328 6.51 -3.90 -7.33
N ARG A 329 7.09 -4.43 -8.40
CA ARG A 329 7.23 -5.87 -8.58
C ARG A 329 8.23 -6.47 -7.58
N LEU A 330 9.46 -5.94 -7.53
CA LEU A 330 10.54 -6.46 -6.70
C LEU A 330 10.30 -6.22 -5.21
N HIS A 331 9.79 -5.07 -4.84
CA HIS A 331 9.69 -4.59 -3.47
C HIS A 331 8.25 -4.28 -3.08
N HIS A 332 7.32 -5.16 -3.48
CA HIS A 332 5.91 -4.96 -3.18
C HIS A 332 5.66 -4.79 -1.69
N THR A 333 4.98 -3.73 -1.31
CA THR A 333 4.75 -3.38 0.10
C THR A 333 3.74 -4.28 0.81
N GLY A 334 2.71 -4.73 0.12
CA GLY A 334 1.72 -5.68 0.66
C GLY A 334 2.19 -7.13 0.50
N TRP A 335 2.72 -7.75 1.54
CA TRP A 335 3.29 -9.10 1.43
C TRP A 335 2.25 -10.21 1.62
N LEU A 336 1.26 -10.03 2.49
CA LEU A 336 0.22 -11.00 2.75
C LEU A 336 -1.13 -10.30 2.87
N VAL A 337 -2.01 -10.52 1.90
CA VAL A 337 -3.35 -9.93 1.87
C VAL A 337 -4.39 -11.01 2.12
N THR A 338 -5.27 -10.78 3.10
CA THR A 338 -6.26 -11.75 3.54
C THR A 338 -7.64 -11.50 2.93
N ARG A 339 -8.41 -12.58 2.81
CA ARG A 339 -9.85 -12.60 2.54
C ARG A 339 -10.50 -13.68 3.38
N ARG A 340 -11.81 -13.58 3.58
CA ARG A 340 -12.60 -14.63 4.25
C ARG A 340 -13.89 -14.87 3.46
N THR A 341 -14.24 -16.12 3.27
CA THR A 341 -15.52 -16.51 2.66
C THR A 341 -16.67 -16.17 3.60
N VAL A 342 -17.68 -15.45 3.08
CA VAL A 342 -18.91 -15.13 3.84
C VAL A 342 -19.92 -16.27 3.72
N THR A 343 -19.95 -16.91 2.55
CA THR A 343 -20.79 -18.08 2.24
C THR A 343 -19.91 -19.18 1.67
N GLU A 344 -20.48 -20.39 1.50
CA GLU A 344 -19.81 -21.43 0.74
C GLU A 344 -19.43 -20.90 -0.64
N THR A 345 -18.16 -21.07 -1.01
CA THR A 345 -17.58 -20.41 -2.18
C THR A 345 -16.73 -21.40 -2.98
N ARG A 346 -16.86 -21.40 -4.31
CA ARG A 346 -16.03 -22.24 -5.19
C ARG A 346 -14.85 -21.46 -5.70
N LEU A 347 -13.62 -21.95 -5.40
CA LEU A 347 -12.37 -21.43 -5.91
C LEU A 347 -11.65 -22.51 -6.74
N GLY A 348 -11.66 -22.35 -8.06
CA GLY A 348 -11.17 -23.39 -8.97
C GLY A 348 -11.96 -24.71 -8.79
N PRO A 349 -11.29 -25.85 -8.57
CA PRO A 349 -11.97 -27.13 -8.33
C PRO A 349 -12.48 -27.29 -6.89
N TRP A 350 -12.06 -26.44 -5.95
CA TRP A 350 -12.36 -26.59 -4.52
C TRP A 350 -13.62 -25.84 -4.11
N THR A 351 -14.42 -26.48 -3.28
CA THR A 351 -15.54 -25.84 -2.55
C THR A 351 -15.07 -25.52 -1.13
N LEU A 352 -15.12 -24.26 -0.77
CA LEU A 352 -14.64 -23.73 0.51
C LEU A 352 -15.82 -23.36 1.39
N PRO A 353 -15.92 -23.87 2.62
CA PRO A 353 -16.98 -23.49 3.55
C PRO A 353 -16.96 -21.99 3.89
N ALA A 354 -18.11 -21.47 4.34
CA ALA A 354 -18.17 -20.15 4.96
C ALA A 354 -17.18 -20.03 6.13
N GLY A 355 -16.58 -18.84 6.30
CA GLY A 355 -15.58 -18.60 7.34
C GLY A 355 -14.15 -19.05 6.99
N THR A 356 -13.91 -19.60 5.78
CA THR A 356 -12.57 -19.99 5.37
C THR A 356 -11.69 -18.75 5.17
N GLU A 357 -10.58 -18.67 5.89
CA GLU A 357 -9.56 -17.63 5.69
C GLU A 357 -8.70 -17.96 4.48
N LEU A 358 -8.58 -17.01 3.57
CA LEU A 358 -7.75 -17.04 2.38
C LEU A 358 -6.65 -15.99 2.51
N ALA A 359 -5.49 -16.26 1.96
CA ALA A 359 -4.42 -15.27 1.84
C ALA A 359 -3.70 -15.42 0.51
N TYR A 360 -3.12 -14.33 0.00
CA TYR A 360 -2.18 -14.37 -1.12
C TYR A 360 -1.02 -13.43 -0.84
N CYS A 361 0.13 -13.75 -1.42
CA CYS A 361 1.37 -13.01 -1.21
C CYS A 361 1.84 -12.41 -2.54
N GLN A 362 1.62 -11.12 -2.72
CA GLN A 362 2.06 -10.41 -3.92
C GLN A 362 3.58 -10.45 -4.06
N HIS A 363 4.33 -10.32 -2.96
CA HIS A 363 5.78 -10.40 -2.98
C HIS A 363 6.30 -11.75 -3.53
N ALA A 364 5.62 -12.85 -3.21
CA ALA A 364 5.97 -14.17 -3.72
C ALA A 364 5.57 -14.31 -5.21
N LEU A 365 4.35 -13.90 -5.57
CA LEU A 365 3.86 -13.96 -6.96
C LEU A 365 4.73 -13.13 -7.90
N HIS A 366 5.09 -11.91 -7.50
CA HIS A 366 5.87 -10.99 -8.32
C HIS A 366 7.34 -11.45 -8.51
N ARG A 367 7.80 -12.42 -7.73
CA ARG A 367 9.16 -13.01 -7.79
C ARG A 367 9.16 -14.47 -8.24
N ASP A 368 8.02 -14.96 -8.73
CA ASP A 368 7.92 -16.30 -9.24
C ASP A 368 8.62 -16.42 -10.62
N PRO A 369 9.63 -17.30 -10.78
CA PRO A 369 10.34 -17.47 -12.04
C PRO A 369 9.45 -18.00 -13.18
N LEU A 370 8.32 -18.64 -12.86
CA LEU A 370 7.35 -19.07 -13.86
C LEU A 370 6.55 -17.90 -14.44
N LEU A 371 6.47 -16.78 -13.71
CA LEU A 371 5.72 -15.58 -14.11
C LEU A 371 6.65 -14.48 -14.64
N PHE A 372 7.85 -14.37 -14.10
CA PHE A 372 8.83 -13.34 -14.43
C PHE A 372 10.21 -13.98 -14.62
N PRO A 373 10.74 -14.04 -15.85
CA PRO A 373 12.12 -14.44 -16.09
C PRO A 373 13.08 -13.54 -15.30
N ASP A 374 14.15 -14.12 -14.77
CA ASP A 374 15.12 -13.43 -13.91
C ASP A 374 14.43 -12.59 -12.83
N PRO A 375 13.63 -13.22 -11.95
CA PRO A 375 12.65 -12.53 -11.11
C PRO A 375 13.29 -11.62 -10.06
N LEU A 376 14.58 -11.78 -9.78
CA LEU A 376 15.33 -10.97 -8.82
C LEU A 376 16.14 -9.83 -9.46
N ALA A 377 16.23 -9.81 -10.81
CA ALA A 377 16.85 -8.70 -11.52
C ALA A 377 15.92 -7.49 -11.54
N PHE A 378 16.52 -6.29 -11.36
CA PHE A 378 15.84 -5.01 -11.57
C PHE A 378 15.94 -4.64 -13.05
N ASP A 379 14.89 -4.82 -13.77
CA ASP A 379 14.83 -4.60 -15.23
C ASP A 379 13.57 -3.81 -15.62
N PRO A 380 13.64 -2.46 -15.67
CA PRO A 380 12.52 -1.63 -16.10
C PRO A 380 12.06 -1.90 -17.54
N ASP A 381 12.93 -2.43 -18.40
CA ASP A 381 12.58 -2.71 -19.79
C ASP A 381 11.76 -4.01 -19.93
N ARG A 382 11.67 -4.80 -18.89
CA ARG A 382 10.69 -5.90 -18.77
C ARG A 382 9.26 -5.46 -19.10
N TRP A 383 8.93 -4.21 -18.90
CA TRP A 383 7.60 -3.62 -19.11
C TRP A 383 7.36 -3.13 -20.54
N LEU A 384 8.38 -3.17 -21.42
CA LEU A 384 8.27 -2.87 -22.85
C LEU A 384 7.80 -4.06 -23.68
N ASP A 385 8.05 -5.30 -23.19
CA ASP A 385 7.85 -6.51 -23.97
C ASP A 385 6.41 -7.02 -23.85
N ASP A 386 5.55 -6.60 -24.79
CA ASP A 386 4.19 -7.13 -24.95
C ASP A 386 4.16 -8.52 -25.60
N SER A 387 5.29 -9.02 -26.12
CA SER A 387 5.39 -10.35 -26.75
C SER A 387 5.31 -11.50 -25.73
N ARG A 388 5.46 -11.19 -24.45
CA ARG A 388 5.32 -12.14 -23.34
C ARG A 388 4.12 -11.79 -22.48
N PRO A 389 2.90 -12.19 -22.88
CA PRO A 389 1.71 -11.89 -22.10
C PRO A 389 1.80 -12.53 -20.72
N ARG A 390 1.73 -11.70 -19.69
CA ARG A 390 1.69 -12.17 -18.31
C ARG A 390 0.30 -12.71 -17.99
N PRO A 391 0.20 -13.82 -17.27
CA PRO A 391 -1.10 -14.28 -16.79
C PRO A 391 -1.83 -13.17 -16.03
N SER A 392 -3.11 -13.03 -16.29
CA SER A 392 -3.93 -12.09 -15.53
C SER A 392 -3.88 -12.44 -14.03
N GLY A 393 -3.54 -11.47 -13.19
CA GLY A 393 -3.29 -11.70 -11.77
C GLY A 393 -1.82 -11.88 -11.38
N ALA A 394 -0.89 -11.96 -12.35
CA ALA A 394 0.53 -12.06 -12.05
C ALA A 394 1.12 -10.77 -11.45
N PHE A 395 0.63 -9.60 -11.88
CA PHE A 395 1.06 -8.29 -11.37
C PHE A 395 -0.14 -7.48 -10.86
N LEU A 396 -0.22 -7.31 -9.55
CA LEU A 396 -1.34 -6.70 -8.84
C LEU A 396 -0.84 -5.68 -7.80
N PRO A 397 -0.10 -4.64 -8.20
CA PRO A 397 0.54 -3.72 -7.25
C PRO A 397 -0.46 -2.98 -6.35
N PHE A 398 -1.70 -2.83 -6.79
CA PHE A 398 -2.79 -2.17 -6.05
C PHE A 398 -3.97 -3.10 -5.78
N GLY A 399 -3.79 -4.41 -5.92
CA GLY A 399 -4.88 -5.38 -5.83
C GLY A 399 -5.84 -5.30 -7.01
N ALA A 400 -7.00 -5.95 -6.89
CA ALA A 400 -8.04 -5.97 -7.92
C ALA A 400 -9.44 -6.05 -7.33
N GLY A 401 -10.47 -5.90 -8.19
CA GLY A 401 -11.88 -6.02 -7.84
C GLY A 401 -12.38 -4.91 -6.92
N LYS A 402 -13.44 -5.20 -6.17
CA LYS A 402 -14.12 -4.21 -5.31
C LYS A 402 -13.24 -3.61 -4.20
N HIS A 403 -12.19 -4.35 -3.80
CA HIS A 403 -11.24 -3.92 -2.78
C HIS A 403 -9.90 -3.46 -3.36
N LYS A 404 -9.84 -3.15 -4.67
CA LYS A 404 -8.67 -2.48 -5.26
C LYS A 404 -8.37 -1.18 -4.51
N CYS A 405 -7.09 -0.85 -4.35
CA CYS A 405 -6.67 0.39 -3.70
C CYS A 405 -7.43 1.61 -4.25
N ILE A 406 -8.05 2.39 -3.38
CA ILE A 406 -8.76 3.62 -3.77
C ILE A 406 -7.79 4.73 -4.14
N GLY A 407 -6.60 4.72 -3.52
CA GLY A 407 -5.55 5.72 -3.71
C GLY A 407 -4.50 5.33 -4.76
N ASP A 408 -4.76 4.37 -5.66
CA ASP A 408 -3.79 3.91 -6.65
C ASP A 408 -3.22 5.04 -7.51
N ARG A 409 -4.10 5.90 -8.05
CA ARG A 409 -3.69 7.07 -8.86
C ARG A 409 -3.01 8.14 -8.02
N PHE A 410 -3.49 8.36 -6.79
CA PHE A 410 -2.86 9.30 -5.86
C PHE A 410 -1.42 8.85 -5.54
N ALA A 411 -1.24 7.58 -5.16
CA ALA A 411 0.07 7.02 -4.84
C ALA A 411 1.04 7.08 -6.03
N LEU A 412 0.60 6.72 -7.24
CA LEU A 412 1.44 6.82 -8.45
C LEU A 412 1.82 8.27 -8.76
N THR A 413 0.89 9.21 -8.59
CA THR A 413 1.16 10.65 -8.77
C THR A 413 2.18 11.15 -7.75
N GLU A 414 2.00 10.78 -6.47
CA GLU A 414 2.93 11.09 -5.38
C GLU A 414 4.32 10.53 -5.67
N LEU A 415 4.43 9.24 -6.03
CA LEU A 415 5.68 8.57 -6.34
C LEU A 415 6.41 9.24 -7.52
N LEU A 416 5.72 9.45 -8.64
CA LEU A 416 6.30 10.10 -9.84
C LEU A 416 6.79 11.51 -9.50
N THR A 417 5.98 12.31 -8.82
CA THR A 417 6.30 13.70 -8.46
C THR A 417 7.49 13.75 -7.51
N ALA A 418 7.49 12.92 -6.46
CA ALA A 418 8.56 12.89 -5.47
C ALA A 418 9.89 12.42 -6.08
N VAL A 419 9.89 11.31 -6.83
CA VAL A 419 11.10 10.77 -7.46
C VAL A 419 11.65 11.77 -8.49
N ALA A 420 10.81 12.33 -9.38
CA ALA A 420 11.24 13.33 -10.35
C ALA A 420 11.86 14.57 -9.69
N THR A 421 11.32 15.00 -8.55
CA THR A 421 11.84 16.15 -7.81
C THR A 421 13.16 15.83 -7.12
N ILE A 422 13.25 14.69 -6.41
CA ILE A 422 14.42 14.30 -5.62
C ILE A 422 15.63 14.03 -6.53
N VAL A 423 15.46 13.16 -7.55
CA VAL A 423 16.61 12.71 -8.37
C VAL A 423 17.22 13.81 -9.24
N ARG A 424 16.47 14.86 -9.58
CA ARG A 424 17.01 16.02 -10.29
C ARG A 424 17.89 16.91 -9.42
N ARG A 425 17.70 16.91 -8.10
CA ARG A 425 18.37 17.83 -7.18
C ARG A 425 19.53 17.17 -6.45
N VAL A 426 19.41 15.90 -6.13
CA VAL A 426 20.44 15.17 -5.39
C VAL A 426 20.65 13.78 -5.97
N ARG A 427 21.85 13.25 -5.80
CA ARG A 427 22.18 11.85 -5.94
C ARG A 427 22.32 11.24 -4.54
N LEU A 428 21.71 10.10 -4.33
CA LEU A 428 21.85 9.34 -3.10
C LEU A 428 22.77 8.15 -3.34
N GLU A 429 23.88 8.10 -2.59
CA GLU A 429 24.90 7.06 -2.76
C GLU A 429 24.84 6.04 -1.63
N LEU A 430 24.78 4.77 -1.99
CA LEU A 430 24.91 3.67 -1.04
C LEU A 430 26.35 3.51 -0.60
N PRO A 431 26.63 3.26 0.69
CA PRO A 431 27.96 2.84 1.12
C PRO A 431 28.38 1.56 0.41
N ALA A 432 29.63 1.50 -0.03
CA ALA A 432 30.18 0.35 -0.75
C ALA A 432 29.97 -0.97 0.00
N GLY A 433 29.54 -2.01 -0.73
CA GLY A 433 29.32 -3.36 -0.19
C GLY A 433 28.09 -3.54 0.71
N ARG A 434 27.27 -2.51 0.92
CA ARG A 434 26.04 -2.65 1.72
C ARG A 434 24.88 -3.22 0.89
N THR A 435 24.32 -4.33 1.37
CA THR A 435 23.04 -4.85 0.93
C THR A 435 21.96 -4.48 1.95
N VAL A 436 20.80 -4.03 1.45
CA VAL A 436 19.64 -3.69 2.29
C VAL A 436 18.72 -4.90 2.37
N ARG A 437 18.40 -5.34 3.58
CA ARG A 437 17.48 -6.46 3.78
C ARG A 437 16.05 -5.94 3.92
N PRO A 438 15.08 -6.53 3.21
CA PRO A 438 13.67 -6.26 3.43
C PRO A 438 13.23 -6.81 4.79
N VAL A 439 12.32 -6.11 5.43
CA VAL A 439 11.60 -6.56 6.63
C VAL A 439 10.12 -6.51 6.30
N ALA A 440 9.46 -7.66 6.44
CA ALA A 440 8.00 -7.74 6.32
C ALA A 440 7.37 -7.65 7.71
N ALA A 441 6.69 -6.55 7.94
CA ALA A 441 5.86 -6.30 9.13
C ALA A 441 4.41 -6.06 8.66
N ALA A 442 3.82 -4.90 8.88
CA ALA A 442 2.59 -4.51 8.19
C ALA A 442 2.83 -4.33 6.68
N THR A 443 3.99 -3.79 6.33
CA THR A 443 4.48 -3.64 4.94
C THR A 443 5.87 -4.25 4.78
N VAL A 444 6.26 -4.53 3.52
CA VAL A 444 7.65 -4.87 3.19
C VAL A 444 8.42 -3.58 2.95
N ARG A 445 9.40 -3.32 3.80
CA ARG A 445 10.19 -2.10 3.80
C ARG A 445 11.67 -2.38 4.03
N PRO A 446 12.58 -1.48 3.65
CA PRO A 446 13.97 -1.59 4.07
C PRO A 446 14.07 -1.49 5.60
N ARG A 447 14.92 -2.30 6.22
CA ARG A 447 15.11 -2.24 7.67
C ARG A 447 15.70 -0.89 8.10
N THR A 448 16.74 -0.47 7.42
CA THR A 448 17.43 0.82 7.56
C THR A 448 18.07 1.10 6.20
N LEU A 449 17.94 2.31 5.69
CA LEU A 449 18.48 2.69 4.40
C LEU A 449 19.32 3.96 4.55
N LEU A 450 20.59 3.79 4.96
CA LEU A 450 21.53 4.89 5.07
C LEU A 450 22.20 5.17 3.74
N MET A 451 22.08 6.40 3.23
CA MET A 451 22.66 6.84 1.98
C MET A 451 23.30 8.22 2.16
N THR A 452 24.37 8.50 1.41
CA THR A 452 25.05 9.80 1.43
C THR A 452 24.43 10.73 0.42
N VAL A 453 24.11 11.96 0.83
CA VAL A 453 23.54 13.00 -0.02
C VAL A 453 24.64 13.65 -0.86
N ARG A 454 24.53 13.64 -2.18
CA ARG A 454 25.42 14.34 -3.12
C ARG A 454 24.62 15.35 -3.94
N PRO A 455 24.95 16.64 -3.91
CA PRO A 455 24.33 17.62 -4.81
C PRO A 455 24.60 17.26 -6.27
N ARG A 456 23.66 17.53 -7.14
CA ARG A 456 23.90 17.47 -8.60
C ARG A 456 24.39 18.82 -9.09
N THR A 457 25.43 18.84 -9.91
CA THR A 457 25.85 20.03 -10.66
C THR A 457 24.76 20.39 -11.66
N GLY A 458 24.33 21.66 -11.69
CA GLY A 458 23.23 22.12 -12.54
C GLY A 458 21.83 21.88 -11.99
N ALA A 459 21.70 21.46 -10.73
CA ALA A 459 20.39 21.37 -10.07
C ALA A 459 19.73 22.76 -9.97
N PRO A 460 18.40 22.87 -10.11
CA PRO A 460 17.70 24.13 -9.91
C PRO A 460 17.98 24.71 -8.52
N PRO A 461 18.02 26.06 -8.37
CA PRO A 461 18.40 26.72 -7.13
C PRO A 461 17.49 26.30 -5.98
N ARG A 462 18.07 26.24 -4.76
CA ARG A 462 17.29 25.99 -3.54
C ARG A 462 16.36 27.16 -3.28
N ARG A 463 15.15 26.92 -2.78
CA ARG A 463 14.25 27.97 -2.34
C ARG A 463 14.90 28.67 -1.14
N GLY A 464 15.18 29.98 -1.25
CA GLY A 464 15.67 30.81 -0.13
C GLY A 464 17.20 30.91 -0.02
N ALA A 465 17.97 30.73 -1.10
CA ALA A 465 19.35 31.17 -1.18
C ALA A 465 19.44 32.62 -1.67
#